data_22d405f911049b877ed169648e8574ea
#
_entry.id   22d405f911049b877ed169648e8574ea
#
_cell.length_a   1.000
_cell.length_b   1.000
_cell.length_c   1.000
_cell.angle_alpha   90.00
_cell.angle_beta   90.00
_cell.angle_gamma   90.00
#
_symmetry.space_group_name_H-M   'P 1'
#
loop_
_entity.id
_entity.type
_entity.pdbx_description
1 polymer ?
#
loop_
_entity_poly.entity_id
_entity_poly.type
_entity_poly.pdbx_seq_one_letter_code
_entity_poly.pdbx_strand_id
1 'polypeptide(L)'
;MKVYAGTDPISGKRNDLTETIPPGPAANREAQKALTRLLGQLDERRNPRTRATVGQLMDRYFEVLDVGETTIGTYEGYRRNHIDPLLGDLQLARLDGEVLDSFYADCRRCRAHCRPGRRAIDHRTDRPHSCDERCGPHRCRPLADSSISQIHGILSGALKRAVRWRWLGTNPLEAAQRPTPGRTDPHPPSAEQASAIATEAWHDLQWGMFVWLALVTGARRGELCALAWDRINFATGVIAIRSSIAQRGKKTWEKDTKTHQQRRITLDDLTVALLRAFLRHCTESAEGAGLTLPTDARIFSPVPDGSEWLKPDSVTQRYTRMCARLGWDMNLHELRHYSATELIAAGVDVRTVAGRLGHSGGGTTTLRVYSAWVSEADQRASSSLAGRMPVLPMGIETDGEMSAIAKPISETSAPYLRIAEDLRAAIRCGALKLGDRLPTVAELAKRYQVAISTAHRAVATLTEAGLIAVSRGRPATVAVEQLEPRPHEEPAGTAR
;
A
#
# COMPACT_ATOMS: atom_id res chain seq x y z
N MET A 1 -19.82 31.47 41.98
CA MET A 1 -18.41 31.87 41.75
C MET A 1 -18.11 31.95 40.28
N LYS A 2 -17.26 32.88 39.84
CA LYS A 2 -16.93 33.10 38.46
C LYS A 2 -15.44 33.46 38.30
N VAL A 3 -14.70 32.72 37.48
CA VAL A 3 -13.28 32.90 37.23
C VAL A 3 -13.07 33.13 35.72
N TYR A 4 -12.32 34.16 35.36
CA TYR A 4 -12.00 34.49 33.98
C TYR A 4 -11.04 33.45 33.39
N ALA A 5 -11.42 32.84 32.30
CA ALA A 5 -10.66 31.79 31.61
C ALA A 5 -10.04 32.25 30.26
N GLY A 6 -10.12 33.54 29.96
CA GLY A 6 -9.61 34.12 28.71
C GLY A 6 -10.69 34.55 27.76
N THR A 7 -10.30 34.93 26.55
CA THR A 7 -11.24 35.31 25.44
C THR A 7 -11.26 34.18 24.41
N ASP A 8 -12.45 33.80 23.98
CA ASP A 8 -12.64 32.82 22.90
C ASP A 8 -12.01 33.36 21.60
N PRO A 9 -11.03 32.70 21.01
CA PRO A 9 -10.32 33.19 19.84
C PRO A 9 -11.16 33.21 18.57
N ILE A 10 -12.32 32.54 18.56
CA ILE A 10 -13.24 32.50 17.39
C ILE A 10 -14.30 33.56 17.51
N SER A 11 -15.01 33.60 18.63
CA SER A 11 -16.14 34.50 18.82
C SER A 11 -15.77 35.86 19.40
N GLY A 12 -14.52 36.04 19.86
CA GLY A 12 -14.06 37.21 20.59
C GLY A 12 -14.72 37.43 21.94
N LYS A 13 -15.57 36.52 22.39
CA LYS A 13 -16.32 36.65 23.64
C LYS A 13 -15.49 36.20 24.85
N ARG A 14 -15.75 36.86 25.98
CA ARG A 14 -15.16 36.49 27.27
C ARG A 14 -15.60 35.07 27.67
N ASN A 15 -14.66 34.22 28.03
CA ASN A 15 -14.91 32.88 28.57
C ASN A 15 -14.69 32.91 30.08
N ASP A 16 -15.70 32.51 30.83
CA ASP A 16 -15.66 32.46 32.28
C ASP A 16 -16.07 31.06 32.77
N LEU A 17 -15.29 30.51 33.69
CA LEU A 17 -15.65 29.30 34.39
C LEU A 17 -16.58 29.69 35.56
N THR A 18 -17.73 29.04 35.67
CA THR A 18 -18.74 29.35 36.69
C THR A 18 -19.07 28.12 37.48
N GLU A 19 -19.18 28.28 38.81
CA GLU A 19 -19.66 27.25 39.73
C GLU A 19 -20.66 27.86 40.68
N THR A 20 -21.82 27.22 40.82
CA THR A 20 -22.88 27.65 41.74
C THR A 20 -22.61 27.07 43.11
N ILE A 21 -22.56 27.93 44.14
CA ILE A 21 -22.33 27.54 45.51
C ILE A 21 -23.63 27.78 46.25
N PRO A 22 -24.20 26.75 46.91
CA PRO A 22 -25.44 26.89 47.68
C PRO A 22 -25.24 27.85 48.87
N PRO A 23 -26.21 28.67 49.21
CA PRO A 23 -26.15 29.52 50.41
C PRO A 23 -26.19 28.66 51.69
N GLY A 24 -25.33 28.95 52.66
CA GLY A 24 -25.26 28.24 53.92
C GLY A 24 -24.06 28.60 54.80
N PRO A 25 -23.97 28.10 56.03
CA PRO A 25 -22.84 28.43 56.91
C PRO A 25 -21.46 28.00 56.40
N ALA A 26 -21.41 27.04 55.51
CA ALA A 26 -20.17 26.55 54.86
C ALA A 26 -19.86 27.25 53.53
N ALA A 27 -20.71 28.16 53.00
CA ALA A 27 -20.61 28.76 51.68
C ALA A 27 -19.24 29.39 51.37
N ASN A 28 -18.64 30.10 52.33
CA ASN A 28 -17.30 30.70 52.16
C ASN A 28 -16.21 29.64 52.02
N ARG A 29 -16.27 28.54 52.74
CA ARG A 29 -15.29 27.45 52.65
C ARG A 29 -15.43 26.68 51.34
N GLU A 30 -16.66 26.46 50.90
CA GLU A 30 -16.95 25.84 49.61
C GLU A 30 -16.54 26.76 48.43
N ALA A 31 -16.77 28.07 48.57
CA ALA A 31 -16.32 29.06 47.62
C ALA A 31 -14.79 29.05 47.43
N GLN A 32 -14.03 28.97 48.55
CA GLN A 32 -12.57 28.90 48.51
C GLN A 32 -12.09 27.61 47.84
N LYS A 33 -12.71 26.47 48.15
CA LYS A 33 -12.40 25.19 47.47
C LYS A 33 -12.72 25.22 46.00
N ALA A 34 -13.85 25.79 45.62
CA ALA A 34 -14.26 25.97 44.23
C ALA A 34 -13.30 26.90 43.50
N LEU A 35 -12.84 28.01 44.11
CA LEU A 35 -11.85 28.90 43.55
C LEU A 35 -10.53 28.18 43.28
N THR A 36 -10.00 27.47 44.26
CA THR A 36 -8.75 26.70 44.12
C THR A 36 -8.88 25.67 43.01
N ARG A 37 -10.03 24.95 42.92
CA ARG A 37 -10.28 23.98 41.85
C ARG A 37 -10.37 24.64 40.48
N LEU A 38 -11.10 25.74 40.33
CA LEU A 38 -11.24 26.48 39.06
C LEU A 38 -9.92 27.10 38.61
N LEU A 39 -9.12 27.63 39.56
CA LEU A 39 -7.75 28.12 39.27
C LEU A 39 -6.82 26.97 38.87
N GLY A 40 -6.87 25.82 39.58
CA GLY A 40 -6.12 24.62 39.23
C GLY A 40 -6.47 24.12 37.81
N GLN A 41 -7.74 24.11 37.45
CA GLN A 41 -8.18 23.76 36.08
C GLN A 41 -7.63 24.74 35.02
N LEU A 42 -7.50 26.02 35.39
CA LEU A 42 -6.90 27.04 34.52
C LEU A 42 -5.37 26.85 34.38
N ASP A 43 -4.68 26.58 35.50
CA ASP A 43 -3.23 26.38 35.55
C ASP A 43 -2.81 25.07 34.87
N GLU A 44 -3.57 24.00 35.07
CA GLU A 44 -3.37 22.71 34.41
C GLU A 44 -3.78 22.73 32.92
N ARG A 45 -4.30 23.87 32.41
CA ARG A 45 -4.77 24.04 31.03
C ARG A 45 -5.78 22.99 30.56
N ARG A 46 -6.55 22.40 31.50
CA ARG A 46 -7.54 21.37 31.20
C ARG A 46 -8.82 21.89 30.58
N ASN A 47 -9.12 23.19 30.76
CA ASN A 47 -10.32 23.79 30.19
C ASN A 47 -10.03 24.38 28.80
N PRO A 48 -10.78 23.99 27.76
CA PRO A 48 -10.66 24.61 26.45
C PRO A 48 -11.08 26.08 26.53
N ARG A 49 -10.29 26.95 25.90
CA ARG A 49 -10.55 28.41 25.87
C ARG A 49 -11.65 28.79 24.88
N THR A 50 -12.17 27.84 24.16
CA THR A 50 -13.14 28.05 23.10
C THR A 50 -14.32 27.08 23.20
N ARG A 51 -15.50 27.51 22.74
CA ARG A 51 -16.65 26.67 22.48
C ARG A 51 -16.66 26.11 21.06
N ALA A 52 -15.54 26.24 20.36
CA ALA A 52 -15.41 25.80 18.99
C ALA A 52 -15.77 24.33 18.83
N THR A 53 -16.35 24.02 17.68
CA THR A 53 -16.61 22.64 17.25
C THR A 53 -15.41 22.07 16.51
N VAL A 54 -15.42 20.74 16.30
CA VAL A 54 -14.43 20.05 15.47
C VAL A 54 -14.45 20.61 14.04
N GLY A 55 -15.62 20.90 13.47
CA GLY A 55 -15.76 21.50 12.15
C GLY A 55 -15.04 22.84 12.04
N GLN A 56 -15.21 23.74 13.03
CA GLN A 56 -14.52 25.04 13.08
C GLN A 56 -13.00 24.87 13.25
N LEU A 57 -12.55 23.89 14.02
CA LEU A 57 -11.13 23.55 14.07
C LEU A 57 -10.60 23.10 12.70
N MET A 58 -11.36 22.25 12.01
CA MET A 58 -11.00 21.77 10.68
C MET A 58 -10.94 22.93 9.67
N ASP A 59 -11.89 23.88 9.70
CA ASP A 59 -11.84 25.08 8.86
C ASP A 59 -10.51 25.80 9.05
N ARG A 60 -10.21 26.14 10.29
CA ARG A 60 -8.99 26.90 10.62
C ARG A 60 -7.73 26.13 10.32
N TYR A 61 -7.75 24.80 10.51
CA TYR A 61 -6.62 23.94 10.18
C TYR A 61 -6.32 23.93 8.69
N PHE A 62 -7.36 23.83 7.84
CA PHE A 62 -7.21 23.79 6.39
C PHE A 62 -6.73 25.13 5.81
N GLU A 63 -7.11 26.27 6.42
CA GLU A 63 -6.62 27.60 6.02
C GLU A 63 -5.08 27.76 6.15
N VAL A 64 -4.50 27.07 7.13
CA VAL A 64 -3.05 27.17 7.45
C VAL A 64 -2.26 25.93 7.03
N LEU A 65 -2.91 25.03 6.31
CA LEU A 65 -2.28 23.77 5.90
C LEU A 65 -1.43 23.98 4.65
N ASP A 66 -0.13 23.80 4.78
CA ASP A 66 0.82 23.85 3.66
C ASP A 66 1.07 22.42 3.13
N VAL A 67 0.26 22.00 2.18
CA VAL A 67 0.39 20.71 1.49
C VAL A 67 -0.09 20.85 0.04
N GLY A 68 0.36 19.94 -0.83
CA GLY A 68 0.01 19.98 -2.25
C GLY A 68 -1.50 19.82 -2.51
N GLU A 69 -1.99 20.43 -3.59
CA GLU A 69 -3.41 20.51 -3.98
C GLU A 69 -4.13 19.13 -4.00
N THR A 70 -3.46 18.08 -4.44
CA THR A 70 -4.01 16.71 -4.43
C THR A 70 -4.22 16.18 -3.01
N THR A 71 -3.33 16.53 -2.07
CA THR A 71 -3.44 16.14 -0.66
C THR A 71 -4.58 16.88 0.02
N ILE A 72 -4.70 18.20 -0.24
CA ILE A 72 -5.83 19.01 0.25
C ILE A 72 -7.15 18.38 -0.23
N GLY A 73 -7.28 18.07 -1.53
CA GLY A 73 -8.50 17.45 -2.07
C GLY A 73 -8.85 16.11 -1.42
N THR A 74 -7.85 15.30 -1.11
CA THR A 74 -8.04 14.04 -0.37
C THR A 74 -8.52 14.30 1.06
N TYR A 75 -7.91 15.24 1.75
CA TYR A 75 -8.28 15.62 3.12
C TYR A 75 -9.69 16.21 3.20
N GLU A 76 -10.06 17.09 2.26
CA GLU A 76 -11.42 17.62 2.14
C GLU A 76 -12.43 16.51 1.90
N GLY A 77 -12.08 15.51 1.08
CA GLY A 77 -12.91 14.33 0.87
C GLY A 77 -13.15 13.54 2.16
N TYR A 78 -12.10 13.27 2.93
CA TYR A 78 -12.24 12.59 4.23
C TYR A 78 -13.00 13.44 5.25
N ARG A 79 -12.75 14.73 5.29
CA ARG A 79 -13.47 15.65 6.14
C ARG A 79 -14.97 15.61 5.84
N ARG A 80 -15.35 15.92 4.60
CA ARG A 80 -16.75 16.01 4.17
C ARG A 80 -17.52 14.70 4.34
N ASN A 81 -16.86 13.57 4.04
CA ASN A 81 -17.56 12.28 3.99
C ASN A 81 -17.56 11.56 5.35
N HIS A 82 -16.60 11.86 6.23
CA HIS A 82 -16.41 11.06 7.44
C HIS A 82 -16.27 11.88 8.73
N ILE A 83 -15.50 12.98 8.73
CA ILE A 83 -15.26 13.75 9.94
C ILE A 83 -16.47 14.64 10.27
N ASP A 84 -16.87 15.50 9.35
CA ASP A 84 -17.95 16.45 9.59
C ASP A 84 -19.30 15.76 9.91
N PRO A 85 -19.72 14.66 9.24
CA PRO A 85 -20.99 14.01 9.54
C PRO A 85 -21.10 13.41 10.94
N LEU A 86 -19.96 13.04 11.56
CA LEU A 86 -19.95 12.36 12.87
C LEU A 86 -19.43 13.26 13.99
N LEU A 87 -18.48 14.14 13.71
CA LEU A 87 -17.78 14.94 14.70
C LEU A 87 -17.93 16.45 14.48
N GLY A 88 -18.36 16.91 13.30
CA GLY A 88 -18.31 18.32 12.92
C GLY A 88 -18.97 19.27 13.92
N ASP A 89 -20.14 18.92 14.41
CA ASP A 89 -20.92 19.72 15.36
C ASP A 89 -20.51 19.52 16.82
N LEU A 90 -19.61 18.54 17.08
CA LEU A 90 -19.17 18.25 18.43
C LEU A 90 -18.22 19.37 18.93
N GLN A 91 -18.51 19.89 20.13
CA GLN A 91 -17.59 20.83 20.78
C GLN A 91 -16.26 20.15 21.12
N LEU A 92 -15.16 20.85 20.89
CA LEU A 92 -13.82 20.33 21.19
C LEU A 92 -13.64 19.92 22.66
N ALA A 93 -14.34 20.59 23.58
CA ALA A 93 -14.34 20.25 24.99
C ALA A 93 -14.94 18.86 25.31
N ARG A 94 -15.74 18.30 24.40
CA ARG A 94 -16.39 17.00 24.53
C ARG A 94 -15.71 15.91 23.72
N LEU A 95 -14.66 16.26 23.00
CA LEU A 95 -13.88 15.32 22.21
C LEU A 95 -12.83 14.66 23.11
N ASP A 96 -13.03 13.41 23.45
CA ASP A 96 -12.13 12.58 24.24
C ASP A 96 -11.73 11.30 23.51
N GLY A 97 -10.96 10.42 24.18
CA GLY A 97 -10.49 9.16 23.60
C GLY A 97 -11.63 8.20 23.28
N GLU A 98 -12.67 8.12 24.12
CA GLU A 98 -13.84 7.23 23.94
C GLU A 98 -14.65 7.64 22.71
N VAL A 99 -14.89 8.95 22.51
CA VAL A 99 -15.56 9.49 21.33
C VAL A 99 -14.77 9.16 20.05
N LEU A 100 -13.45 9.29 20.09
CA LEU A 100 -12.58 8.97 18.95
C LEU A 100 -12.57 7.47 18.65
N ASP A 101 -12.52 6.61 19.66
CA ASP A 101 -12.56 5.16 19.46
C ASP A 101 -13.94 4.73 18.90
N SER A 102 -15.03 5.32 19.37
CA SER A 102 -16.38 5.12 18.84
C SER A 102 -16.49 5.59 17.40
N PHE A 103 -15.90 6.73 17.04
CA PHE A 103 -15.81 7.23 15.68
C PHE A 103 -15.10 6.26 14.75
N TYR A 104 -13.96 5.69 15.18
CA TYR A 104 -13.26 4.69 14.36
C TYR A 104 -14.05 3.38 14.22
N ALA A 105 -14.76 2.97 15.26
CA ALA A 105 -15.67 1.81 15.21
C ALA A 105 -16.81 2.03 14.20
N ASP A 106 -17.40 3.23 14.17
CA ASP A 106 -18.42 3.60 13.17
C ASP A 106 -17.88 3.58 11.74
N CYS A 107 -16.65 4.07 11.51
CA CYS A 107 -15.99 4.00 10.22
C CYS A 107 -15.75 2.53 9.77
N ARG A 108 -15.38 1.63 10.68
CA ARG A 108 -15.22 0.20 10.39
C ARG A 108 -16.54 -0.50 10.14
N ARG A 109 -17.63 -0.04 10.75
CA ARG A 109 -18.96 -0.62 10.55
C ARG A 109 -19.52 -0.26 9.18
N CYS A 110 -19.50 1.01 8.81
CA CYS A 110 -20.08 1.48 7.54
C CYS A 110 -19.46 2.79 7.08
N ARG A 111 -18.89 2.79 5.87
CA ARG A 111 -18.35 4.01 5.23
C ARG A 111 -19.37 5.10 4.94
N ALA A 112 -20.66 4.75 4.87
CA ALA A 112 -21.77 5.68 4.67
C ALA A 112 -22.37 6.17 5.98
N HIS A 113 -21.83 5.76 7.14
CA HIS A 113 -22.27 6.15 8.48
C HIS A 113 -23.79 5.93 8.71
N CYS A 114 -24.32 4.84 8.18
CA CYS A 114 -25.72 4.48 8.38
C CYS A 114 -26.03 4.25 9.87
N ARG A 115 -27.22 4.67 10.30
CA ARG A 115 -27.69 4.41 11.67
C ARG A 115 -28.30 3.02 11.75
N PRO A 116 -27.99 2.23 12.78
CA PRO A 116 -28.65 0.93 13.03
C PRO A 116 -30.16 1.10 13.09
N GLY A 117 -30.90 0.14 12.48
CA GLY A 117 -32.35 0.14 12.49
C GLY A 117 -33.04 1.09 11.50
N ARG A 118 -32.34 1.98 10.82
CA ARG A 118 -32.90 2.82 9.75
C ARG A 118 -32.72 2.12 8.41
N ARG A 119 -33.82 1.79 7.75
CA ARG A 119 -33.79 1.28 6.36
C ARG A 119 -33.27 2.40 5.45
N ALA A 120 -32.01 2.29 5.03
CA ALA A 120 -31.41 3.16 4.02
C ALA A 120 -31.46 2.44 2.67
N ILE A 121 -31.50 3.21 1.60
CA ILE A 121 -31.44 2.71 0.23
C ILE A 121 -30.14 3.21 -0.39
N ASP A 122 -29.39 2.31 -1.00
CA ASP A 122 -28.27 2.66 -1.87
C ASP A 122 -28.83 3.07 -3.23
N HIS A 123 -28.85 4.37 -3.49
CA HIS A 123 -29.29 4.91 -4.76
C HIS A 123 -28.21 4.76 -5.83
N ARG A 124 -28.63 4.50 -7.08
CA ARG A 124 -27.73 4.41 -8.24
C ARG A 124 -26.97 5.70 -8.56
N THR A 125 -27.46 6.83 -8.05
CA THR A 125 -26.90 8.17 -8.23
C THR A 125 -27.34 9.08 -7.09
N ASP A 126 -26.51 10.06 -6.73
CA ASP A 126 -26.81 11.09 -5.74
C ASP A 126 -27.74 12.19 -6.30
N ARG A 127 -28.01 12.19 -7.63
CA ARG A 127 -28.91 13.15 -8.25
C ARG A 127 -30.38 12.72 -8.06
N PRO A 128 -31.33 13.68 -7.99
CA PRO A 128 -32.76 13.36 -7.98
C PRO A 128 -33.10 12.44 -9.16
N HIS A 129 -33.73 11.30 -8.88
CA HIS A 129 -34.14 10.31 -9.88
C HIS A 129 -35.30 9.47 -9.37
N SER A 130 -36.02 8.84 -10.27
CA SER A 130 -36.95 7.76 -9.96
C SER A 130 -36.13 6.49 -9.67
N CYS A 131 -36.38 5.85 -8.51
CA CYS A 131 -35.71 4.60 -8.15
C CYS A 131 -36.12 3.47 -9.10
N ASP A 132 -35.16 2.66 -9.48
CA ASP A 132 -35.32 1.44 -10.29
C ASP A 132 -34.62 0.27 -9.60
N GLU A 133 -34.52 -0.90 -10.25
CA GLU A 133 -33.88 -2.13 -9.75
C GLU A 133 -32.38 -1.96 -9.37
N ARG A 134 -31.72 -0.89 -9.84
CA ARG A 134 -30.35 -0.53 -9.46
C ARG A 134 -30.27 0.18 -8.12
N CYS A 135 -31.41 0.58 -7.55
CA CYS A 135 -31.53 1.11 -6.20
C CYS A 135 -31.99 -0.01 -5.26
N GLY A 136 -31.20 -0.33 -4.26
CA GLY A 136 -31.46 -1.48 -3.38
C GLY A 136 -31.27 -1.18 -1.90
N PRO A 137 -31.62 -2.13 -1.03
CA PRO A 137 -31.37 -1.97 0.41
C PRO A 137 -29.90 -1.71 0.68
N HIS A 138 -29.63 -0.76 1.58
CA HIS A 138 -28.27 -0.39 1.94
C HIS A 138 -27.49 -1.60 2.47
N ARG A 139 -26.31 -1.79 1.89
CA ARG A 139 -25.33 -2.78 2.36
C ARG A 139 -24.16 -2.08 3.00
N CYS A 140 -24.00 -2.28 4.33
CA CYS A 140 -22.86 -1.74 5.06
C CYS A 140 -21.54 -2.23 4.45
N ARG A 141 -20.66 -1.28 4.12
CA ARG A 141 -19.30 -1.56 3.66
C ARG A 141 -18.33 -0.85 4.59
N PRO A 142 -17.39 -1.53 5.23
CA PRO A 142 -16.38 -0.90 6.08
C PRO A 142 -15.51 0.08 5.30
N LEU A 143 -15.02 1.09 5.97
CA LEU A 143 -13.90 1.88 5.47
C LEU A 143 -12.60 1.09 5.73
N ALA A 144 -11.70 1.08 4.75
CA ALA A 144 -10.43 0.38 4.91
C ALA A 144 -9.59 0.98 6.05
N ASP A 145 -8.90 0.14 6.82
CA ASP A 145 -8.07 0.60 7.96
C ASP A 145 -6.99 1.61 7.54
N SER A 146 -6.46 1.51 6.33
CA SER A 146 -5.55 2.51 5.76
C SER A 146 -6.20 3.89 5.62
N SER A 147 -7.48 3.94 5.23
CA SER A 147 -8.26 5.19 5.15
C SER A 147 -8.55 5.76 6.53
N ILE A 148 -8.90 4.89 7.49
CA ILE A 148 -9.13 5.30 8.89
C ILE A 148 -7.83 5.85 9.50
N SER A 149 -6.68 5.22 9.20
CA SER A 149 -5.37 5.72 9.63
C SER A 149 -5.02 7.09 9.02
N GLN A 150 -5.44 7.35 7.78
CA GLN A 150 -5.28 8.69 7.17
C GLN A 150 -6.17 9.73 7.84
N ILE A 151 -7.43 9.39 8.14
CA ILE A 151 -8.35 10.26 8.89
C ILE A 151 -7.77 10.58 10.27
N HIS A 152 -7.23 9.57 10.99
CA HIS A 152 -6.53 9.78 12.26
C HIS A 152 -5.35 10.74 12.09
N GLY A 153 -4.56 10.62 11.00
CA GLY A 153 -3.46 11.54 10.69
C GLY A 153 -3.93 13.00 10.51
N ILE A 154 -5.05 13.21 9.83
CA ILE A 154 -5.66 14.53 9.63
C ILE A 154 -6.11 15.11 10.98
N LEU A 155 -6.87 14.34 11.78
CA LEU A 155 -7.31 14.75 13.12
C LEU A 155 -6.11 15.04 14.03
N SER A 156 -5.05 14.22 13.97
CA SER A 156 -3.82 14.44 14.74
C SER A 156 -3.14 15.75 14.39
N GLY A 157 -3.07 16.09 13.11
CA GLY A 157 -2.54 17.39 12.66
C GLY A 157 -3.36 18.58 13.18
N ALA A 158 -4.69 18.49 13.06
CA ALA A 158 -5.60 19.53 13.53
C ALA A 158 -5.58 19.70 15.05
N LEU A 159 -5.64 18.60 15.81
CA LEU A 159 -5.67 18.63 17.27
C LEU A 159 -4.33 19.09 17.88
N LYS A 160 -3.20 18.70 17.29
CA LYS A 160 -1.88 19.27 17.67
C LYS A 160 -1.83 20.79 17.46
N ARG A 161 -2.44 21.29 16.40
CA ARG A 161 -2.58 22.74 16.18
C ARG A 161 -3.51 23.39 17.20
N ALA A 162 -4.65 22.75 17.52
CA ALA A 162 -5.56 23.23 18.56
C ALA A 162 -4.87 23.39 19.91
N VAL A 163 -4.01 22.45 20.30
CA VAL A 163 -3.19 22.57 21.52
C VAL A 163 -2.21 23.76 21.41
N ARG A 164 -1.49 23.90 20.28
CA ARG A 164 -0.58 25.04 20.04
C ARG A 164 -1.31 26.39 20.06
N TRP A 165 -2.51 26.46 19.51
CA TRP A 165 -3.36 27.65 19.52
C TRP A 165 -4.05 27.89 20.86
N ARG A 166 -3.86 26.98 21.84
CA ARG A 166 -4.47 27.03 23.15
C ARG A 166 -6.01 26.93 23.13
N TRP A 167 -6.56 26.27 22.09
CA TRP A 167 -7.97 25.91 22.04
C TRP A 167 -8.27 24.70 22.93
N LEU A 168 -7.30 23.78 23.04
CA LEU A 168 -7.32 22.63 23.93
C LEU A 168 -6.14 22.67 24.89
N GLY A 169 -6.30 22.13 26.06
CA GLY A 169 -5.23 21.94 27.04
C GLY A 169 -4.35 20.74 26.73
N THR A 170 -4.98 19.63 26.32
CA THR A 170 -4.33 18.35 25.98
C THR A 170 -4.87 17.80 24.68
N ASN A 171 -4.11 16.94 24.03
CA ASN A 171 -4.55 16.31 22.80
C ASN A 171 -5.37 15.05 23.10
N PRO A 172 -6.69 15.00 22.80
CA PRO A 172 -7.53 13.84 23.10
C PRO A 172 -7.11 12.56 22.36
N LEU A 173 -6.36 12.66 21.26
CA LEU A 173 -5.84 11.50 20.55
C LEU A 173 -4.77 10.70 21.32
N GLU A 174 -4.18 11.28 22.38
CA GLU A 174 -3.22 10.57 23.24
C GLU A 174 -3.90 9.47 24.07
N ALA A 175 -5.21 9.63 24.34
CA ALA A 175 -6.03 8.64 25.04
C ALA A 175 -6.79 7.70 24.11
N ALA A 176 -6.80 7.94 22.78
CA ALA A 176 -7.48 7.10 21.80
C ALA A 176 -6.56 6.03 21.21
N GLN A 177 -7.14 4.88 20.86
CA GLN A 177 -6.40 3.81 20.21
C GLN A 177 -6.12 4.17 18.74
N ARG A 178 -4.84 4.30 18.39
CA ARG A 178 -4.44 4.61 17.02
C ARG A 178 -4.83 3.47 16.07
N PRO A 179 -5.58 3.74 14.98
CA PRO A 179 -5.87 2.75 13.96
C PRO A 179 -4.58 2.25 13.30
N THR A 180 -4.39 0.93 13.26
CA THR A 180 -3.24 0.32 12.61
C THR A 180 -3.64 -0.09 11.20
N PRO A 181 -3.01 0.48 10.14
CA PRO A 181 -3.26 0.03 8.78
C PRO A 181 -2.79 -1.42 8.64
N GLY A 182 -3.58 -2.25 7.96
CA GLY A 182 -3.17 -3.60 7.58
C GLY A 182 -1.87 -3.57 6.77
N ARG A 183 -1.14 -4.68 6.76
CA ARG A 183 0.01 -4.83 5.86
C ARG A 183 -0.49 -4.75 4.42
N THR A 184 0.18 -3.94 3.60
CA THR A 184 -0.01 -3.98 2.15
C THR A 184 0.56 -5.30 1.64
N ASP A 185 -0.30 -6.10 1.01
CA ASP A 185 0.09 -7.31 0.32
C ASP A 185 -0.07 -7.05 -1.19
N PRO A 186 1.01 -6.69 -1.89
CA PRO A 186 0.94 -6.44 -3.33
C PRO A 186 0.75 -7.77 -4.07
N HIS A 187 -0.13 -7.75 -5.06
CA HIS A 187 -0.40 -8.90 -5.92
C HIS A 187 0.02 -8.54 -7.35
N PRO A 188 1.34 -8.56 -7.65
CA PRO A 188 1.80 -8.31 -9.01
C PRO A 188 1.23 -9.37 -9.95
N PRO A 189 0.96 -9.04 -11.23
CA PRO A 189 0.60 -10.04 -12.22
C PRO A 189 1.69 -11.12 -12.33
N SER A 190 1.32 -12.34 -12.65
CA SER A 190 2.29 -13.38 -13.05
C SER A 190 2.91 -13.02 -14.42
N ALA A 191 3.97 -13.75 -14.82
CA ALA A 191 4.59 -13.54 -16.13
C ALA A 191 3.58 -13.78 -17.28
N GLU A 192 2.72 -14.80 -17.15
CA GLU A 192 1.66 -15.10 -18.11
C GLU A 192 0.60 -13.99 -18.15
N GLN A 193 0.21 -13.49 -16.99
CA GLN A 193 -0.74 -12.37 -16.91
C GLN A 193 -0.14 -11.08 -17.48
N ALA A 194 1.12 -10.79 -17.19
CA ALA A 194 1.82 -9.64 -17.75
C ALA A 194 1.95 -9.73 -19.29
N SER A 195 2.21 -10.93 -19.82
CA SER A 195 2.24 -11.20 -21.24
C SER A 195 0.86 -10.99 -21.89
N ALA A 196 -0.20 -11.51 -21.30
CA ALA A 196 -1.57 -11.34 -21.80
C ALA A 196 -2.03 -9.87 -21.73
N ILE A 197 -1.69 -9.15 -20.66
CA ILE A 197 -1.94 -7.71 -20.51
C ILE A 197 -1.22 -6.92 -21.63
N ALA A 198 0.06 -7.23 -21.87
CA ALA A 198 0.82 -6.59 -22.92
C ALA A 198 0.20 -6.89 -24.32
N THR A 199 -0.12 -8.15 -24.61
CA THR A 199 -0.75 -8.57 -25.86
C THR A 199 -2.07 -7.83 -26.11
N GLU A 200 -2.96 -7.79 -25.13
CA GLU A 200 -4.23 -7.06 -25.23
C GLU A 200 -4.00 -5.54 -25.40
N ALA A 201 -3.00 -4.98 -24.74
CA ALA A 201 -2.68 -3.56 -24.87
C ALA A 201 -2.18 -3.19 -26.27
N TRP A 202 -1.42 -4.07 -26.93
CA TRP A 202 -0.84 -3.84 -28.27
C TRP A 202 -1.87 -3.86 -29.41
N HIS A 203 -3.16 -4.13 -29.16
CA HIS A 203 -4.21 -3.86 -30.15
C HIS A 203 -4.36 -2.35 -30.46
N ASP A 204 -3.83 -1.48 -29.61
CA ASP A 204 -3.71 -0.05 -29.83
C ASP A 204 -2.24 0.34 -29.58
N LEU A 205 -1.57 0.88 -30.59
CA LEU A 205 -0.12 1.13 -30.56
C LEU A 205 0.30 2.06 -29.41
N GLN A 206 -0.45 3.16 -29.19
CA GLN A 206 -0.15 4.09 -28.11
C GLN A 206 -0.38 3.43 -26.72
N TRP A 207 -1.44 2.65 -26.60
CA TRP A 207 -1.75 1.96 -25.38
C TRP A 207 -0.78 0.83 -25.08
N GLY A 208 -0.39 0.06 -26.06
CA GLY A 208 0.64 -0.96 -25.96
C GLY A 208 1.96 -0.39 -25.48
N MET A 209 2.41 0.73 -26.09
CA MET A 209 3.63 1.40 -25.66
C MET A 209 3.54 1.95 -24.23
N PHE A 210 2.37 2.48 -23.84
CA PHE A 210 2.13 2.95 -22.47
C PHE A 210 2.27 1.81 -21.42
N VAL A 211 1.60 0.68 -21.68
CA VAL A 211 1.62 -0.51 -20.79
C VAL A 211 3.03 -1.13 -20.79
N TRP A 212 3.69 -1.20 -21.94
CA TRP A 212 5.07 -1.68 -22.04
C TRP A 212 6.03 -0.85 -21.20
N LEU A 213 5.98 0.47 -21.31
CA LEU A 213 6.81 1.35 -20.50
C LEU A 213 6.46 1.25 -18.99
N ALA A 214 5.18 1.01 -18.65
CA ALA A 214 4.79 0.78 -17.25
C ALA A 214 5.47 -0.48 -16.69
N LEU A 215 5.51 -1.57 -17.46
CA LEU A 215 6.16 -2.84 -17.09
C LEU A 215 7.69 -2.67 -16.99
N VAL A 216 8.33 -2.10 -18.00
CA VAL A 216 9.79 -2.02 -18.09
C VAL A 216 10.38 -1.02 -17.10
N THR A 217 9.74 0.14 -16.92
CA THR A 217 10.29 1.23 -16.10
C THR A 217 9.79 1.22 -14.66
N GLY A 218 8.64 0.61 -14.38
CA GLY A 218 7.94 0.72 -13.12
C GLY A 218 7.54 2.18 -12.78
N ALA A 219 7.43 3.07 -13.78
CA ALA A 219 7.06 4.45 -13.58
C ALA A 219 5.61 4.58 -13.06
N ARG A 220 5.36 5.62 -12.27
CA ARG A 220 4.00 5.89 -11.79
C ARG A 220 3.12 6.37 -12.94
N ARG A 221 1.82 6.09 -12.86
CA ARG A 221 0.82 6.52 -13.86
C ARG A 221 0.99 7.98 -14.30
N GLY A 222 1.05 8.89 -13.34
CA GLY A 222 1.19 10.33 -13.66
C GLY A 222 2.54 10.69 -14.25
N GLU A 223 3.60 9.95 -13.96
CA GLU A 223 4.94 10.12 -14.53
C GLU A 223 4.93 9.69 -16.00
N LEU A 224 4.27 8.57 -16.34
CA LEU A 224 4.08 8.14 -17.75
C LEU A 224 3.24 9.15 -18.53
N CYS A 225 2.16 9.69 -17.94
CA CYS A 225 1.37 10.74 -18.58
C CYS A 225 2.16 12.04 -18.84
N ALA A 226 3.22 12.29 -18.08
CA ALA A 226 4.06 13.47 -18.21
C ALA A 226 5.25 13.30 -19.16
N LEU A 227 5.49 12.08 -19.66
CA LEU A 227 6.64 11.83 -20.52
C LEU A 227 6.57 12.62 -21.84
N ALA A 228 7.71 13.18 -22.22
CA ALA A 228 7.90 13.89 -23.48
C ALA A 228 9.13 13.34 -24.21
N TRP A 229 9.19 13.53 -25.51
CA TRP A 229 10.26 12.98 -26.37
C TRP A 229 11.65 13.51 -26.03
N ASP A 230 11.75 14.78 -25.59
CA ASP A 230 13.01 15.40 -25.14
C ASP A 230 13.58 14.75 -23.85
N ARG A 231 12.82 13.87 -23.20
CA ARG A 231 13.25 13.13 -22.00
C ARG A 231 13.92 11.80 -22.34
N ILE A 232 13.96 11.41 -23.60
CA ILE A 232 14.58 10.17 -24.06
C ILE A 232 15.88 10.50 -24.79
N ASN A 233 16.99 9.98 -24.26
CA ASN A 233 18.25 9.96 -24.97
C ASN A 233 18.38 8.64 -25.74
N PHE A 234 18.06 8.66 -27.01
CA PHE A 234 18.11 7.49 -27.89
C PHE A 234 19.52 6.94 -28.12
N ALA A 235 20.57 7.76 -27.97
CA ALA A 235 21.94 7.30 -28.13
C ALA A 235 22.42 6.46 -26.95
N THR A 236 21.97 6.80 -25.73
CA THR A 236 22.37 6.10 -24.50
C THR A 236 21.30 5.16 -23.96
N GLY A 237 20.12 5.12 -24.59
CA GLY A 237 18.97 4.33 -24.10
C GLY A 237 18.44 4.81 -22.73
N VAL A 238 18.57 6.08 -22.39
CA VAL A 238 18.18 6.60 -21.06
C VAL A 238 16.93 7.44 -21.15
N ILE A 239 15.95 7.13 -20.29
CA ILE A 239 14.75 7.95 -20.08
C ILE A 239 14.84 8.71 -18.75
N ALA A 240 14.51 10.00 -18.76
CA ALA A 240 14.51 10.87 -17.60
C ALA A 240 13.10 11.13 -17.08
N ILE A 241 12.79 10.70 -15.87
CA ILE A 241 11.53 10.96 -15.18
C ILE A 241 11.72 12.21 -14.32
N ARG A 242 11.09 13.34 -14.72
CA ARG A 242 11.26 14.65 -14.09
C ARG A 242 9.98 15.21 -13.48
N SER A 243 8.83 14.86 -14.07
CA SER A 243 7.54 15.43 -13.69
C SER A 243 6.45 14.36 -13.65
N SER A 244 5.27 14.75 -13.23
CA SER A 244 4.10 13.90 -13.10
C SER A 244 2.83 14.71 -13.33
N ILE A 245 1.89 14.20 -14.11
CA ILE A 245 0.56 14.80 -14.23
C ILE A 245 -0.27 14.43 -13.00
N ALA A 246 -0.73 15.45 -12.30
CA ALA A 246 -1.69 15.34 -11.22
C ALA A 246 -3.10 15.60 -11.76
N GLN A 247 -4.11 15.04 -11.07
CA GLN A 247 -5.51 15.25 -11.42
C GLN A 247 -6.36 15.42 -10.15
N ARG A 248 -7.31 16.37 -10.20
CA ARG A 248 -8.36 16.55 -9.20
C ARG A 248 -9.68 16.86 -9.94
N GLY A 249 -10.57 15.89 -9.94
CA GLY A 249 -11.79 15.97 -10.74
C GLY A 249 -11.45 16.15 -12.23
N LYS A 250 -11.93 17.25 -12.83
CA LYS A 250 -11.65 17.56 -14.25
C LYS A 250 -10.32 18.30 -14.49
N LYS A 251 -9.74 18.90 -13.44
CA LYS A 251 -8.51 19.69 -13.53
C LYS A 251 -7.29 18.78 -13.52
N THR A 252 -6.40 19.00 -14.47
CA THR A 252 -5.09 18.33 -14.55
C THR A 252 -3.99 19.38 -14.62
N TRP A 253 -2.84 19.07 -14.04
CA TRP A 253 -1.66 19.94 -14.09
C TRP A 253 -0.38 19.12 -13.95
N GLU A 254 0.69 19.61 -14.54
CA GLU A 254 2.01 19.06 -14.35
C GLU A 254 2.60 19.54 -13.02
N LYS A 255 3.29 18.66 -12.33
CA LYS A 255 4.02 18.96 -11.10
C LYS A 255 5.31 18.16 -11.04
N ASP A 256 6.23 18.59 -10.20
CA ASP A 256 7.43 17.81 -9.89
C ASP A 256 7.09 16.43 -9.35
N THR A 257 8.01 15.49 -9.48
CA THR A 257 7.85 14.16 -8.89
C THR A 257 7.64 14.26 -7.38
N LYS A 258 6.88 13.33 -6.82
CA LYS A 258 6.49 13.32 -5.39
C LYS A 258 7.67 13.46 -4.42
N THR A 259 8.87 13.10 -4.84
CA THR A 259 10.09 13.12 -4.03
C THR A 259 11.05 14.23 -4.44
N HIS A 260 10.68 15.12 -5.36
CA HIS A 260 11.56 16.11 -6.02
C HIS A 260 12.84 15.47 -6.62
N GLN A 261 12.90 14.15 -6.70
CA GLN A 261 14.03 13.41 -7.26
C GLN A 261 13.77 13.12 -8.74
N GLN A 262 14.58 13.75 -9.56
CA GLN A 262 14.71 13.35 -10.96
C GLN A 262 15.46 12.01 -11.00
N ARG A 263 14.94 11.06 -11.74
CA ARG A 263 15.63 9.78 -11.92
C ARG A 263 15.80 9.45 -13.38
N ARG A 264 16.89 8.77 -13.68
CA ARG A 264 17.21 8.27 -14.99
C ARG A 264 17.09 6.75 -14.98
N ILE A 265 16.45 6.21 -16.00
CA ILE A 265 16.22 4.78 -16.13
C ILE A 265 16.83 4.35 -17.47
N THR A 266 17.77 3.41 -17.42
CA THR A 266 18.31 2.80 -18.65
C THR A 266 17.29 1.78 -19.17
N LEU A 267 17.03 1.85 -20.47
CA LEU A 267 16.16 0.96 -21.22
C LEU A 267 17.01 -0.05 -21.97
N ASP A 268 16.46 -1.23 -22.23
CA ASP A 268 17.04 -2.23 -23.11
C ASP A 268 16.87 -1.84 -24.60
N ASP A 269 17.67 -2.49 -25.45
CA ASP A 269 17.72 -2.19 -26.88
C ASP A 269 16.38 -2.39 -27.59
N LEU A 270 15.60 -3.41 -27.19
CA LEU A 270 14.28 -3.66 -27.73
C LEU A 270 13.32 -2.50 -27.42
N THR A 271 13.30 -2.06 -26.16
CA THR A 271 12.46 -0.93 -25.73
C THR A 271 12.86 0.36 -26.45
N VAL A 272 14.16 0.60 -26.66
CA VAL A 272 14.66 1.74 -27.45
C VAL A 272 14.21 1.65 -28.91
N ALA A 273 14.28 0.47 -29.53
CA ALA A 273 13.81 0.24 -30.88
C ALA A 273 12.30 0.47 -31.05
N LEU A 274 11.50 -0.03 -30.09
CA LEU A 274 10.05 0.20 -30.03
C LEU A 274 9.72 1.69 -29.92
N LEU A 275 10.42 2.42 -29.04
CA LEU A 275 10.24 3.87 -28.89
C LEU A 275 10.61 4.64 -30.16
N ARG A 276 11.66 4.25 -30.88
CA ARG A 276 12.02 4.85 -32.18
C ARG A 276 10.92 4.61 -33.21
N ALA A 277 10.38 3.39 -33.28
CA ALA A 277 9.28 3.06 -34.16
C ALA A 277 8.02 3.87 -33.83
N PHE A 278 7.74 4.00 -32.55
CA PHE A 278 6.59 4.76 -32.03
C PHE A 278 6.75 6.28 -32.31
N LEU A 279 7.97 6.82 -32.19
CA LEU A 279 8.24 8.22 -32.52
C LEU A 279 7.98 8.47 -34.05
N ARG A 280 8.44 7.58 -34.92
CA ARG A 280 8.14 7.70 -36.35
C ARG A 280 6.64 7.70 -36.61
N HIS A 281 5.90 6.77 -36.01
CA HIS A 281 4.45 6.71 -36.14
C HIS A 281 3.77 8.01 -35.66
N CYS A 282 4.20 8.59 -34.52
CA CYS A 282 3.67 9.86 -34.04
C CYS A 282 4.00 11.02 -34.98
N THR A 283 5.21 11.05 -35.56
CA THR A 283 5.62 12.06 -36.53
C THR A 283 4.77 11.97 -37.81
N GLU A 284 4.62 10.78 -38.36
CA GLU A 284 3.79 10.52 -39.55
C GLU A 284 2.31 10.87 -39.30
N SER A 285 1.80 10.57 -38.10
CA SER A 285 0.44 10.92 -37.70
C SER A 285 0.21 12.43 -37.59
N ALA A 286 1.20 13.17 -37.07
CA ALA A 286 1.15 14.63 -37.00
C ALA A 286 1.21 15.24 -38.39
N GLU A 287 2.16 14.79 -39.22
CA GLU A 287 2.31 15.24 -40.62
C GLU A 287 1.07 14.97 -41.46
N GLY A 288 0.44 13.78 -41.29
CA GLY A 288 -0.82 13.42 -41.95
C GLY A 288 -1.99 14.32 -41.56
N ALA A 289 -1.93 14.94 -40.39
CA ALA A 289 -2.89 15.95 -39.91
C ALA A 289 -2.49 17.40 -40.30
N GLY A 290 -1.39 17.59 -41.04
CA GLY A 290 -0.85 18.91 -41.37
C GLY A 290 -0.16 19.63 -40.23
N LEU A 291 0.25 18.89 -39.17
CA LEU A 291 0.89 19.38 -37.97
C LEU A 291 2.36 18.94 -37.91
N THR A 292 3.14 19.60 -37.04
CA THR A 292 4.53 19.19 -36.76
C THR A 292 4.58 18.67 -35.32
N LEU A 293 5.29 17.56 -35.09
CA LEU A 293 5.54 17.03 -33.76
C LEU A 293 6.74 17.77 -33.13
N PRO A 294 6.55 18.60 -32.09
CA PRO A 294 7.65 19.27 -31.40
C PRO A 294 8.56 18.28 -30.67
N THR A 295 9.81 18.67 -30.43
CA THR A 295 10.78 17.81 -29.71
C THR A 295 10.40 17.57 -28.23
N ASP A 296 9.64 18.47 -27.64
CA ASP A 296 9.10 18.38 -26.28
C ASP A 296 7.64 17.88 -26.23
N ALA A 297 7.11 17.41 -27.37
CA ALA A 297 5.78 16.82 -27.44
C ALA A 297 5.62 15.63 -26.49
N ARG A 298 4.42 15.48 -25.94
CA ARG A 298 4.09 14.35 -25.07
C ARG A 298 4.12 13.04 -25.86
N ILE A 299 4.77 12.04 -25.28
CA ILE A 299 4.83 10.69 -25.88
C ILE A 299 3.43 10.09 -25.97
N PHE A 300 2.61 10.30 -24.93
CA PHE A 300 1.25 9.81 -24.83
C PHE A 300 0.28 10.99 -24.84
N SER A 301 -0.32 11.20 -25.98
CA SER A 301 -1.19 12.35 -26.23
C SER A 301 -2.50 11.94 -26.90
N PRO A 302 -3.63 12.58 -26.57
CA PRO A 302 -4.89 12.37 -27.30
C PRO A 302 -4.93 13.14 -28.62
N VAL A 303 -3.95 14.01 -28.89
CA VAL A 303 -3.85 14.84 -30.09
C VAL A 303 -2.56 14.56 -30.87
N PRO A 304 -2.58 14.64 -32.23
CA PRO A 304 -1.43 14.22 -33.03
C PRO A 304 -0.16 15.02 -32.82
N ASP A 305 -0.25 16.32 -32.49
CA ASP A 305 0.90 17.20 -32.23
C ASP A 305 1.56 16.99 -30.86
N GLY A 306 1.01 16.12 -30.02
CA GLY A 306 1.56 15.84 -28.70
C GLY A 306 1.47 17.00 -27.71
N SER A 307 0.65 18.04 -27.98
CA SER A 307 0.50 19.22 -27.13
C SER A 307 -0.26 18.95 -25.82
N GLU A 308 -1.09 17.91 -25.77
CA GLU A 308 -1.85 17.51 -24.60
C GLU A 308 -1.33 16.21 -23.99
N TRP A 309 -1.58 15.99 -22.72
CA TRP A 309 -1.28 14.73 -22.03
C TRP A 309 -2.52 13.86 -21.83
N LEU A 310 -2.35 12.56 -21.70
CA LEU A 310 -3.40 11.65 -21.28
C LEU A 310 -3.83 11.97 -19.84
N LYS A 311 -5.15 12.04 -19.62
CA LYS A 311 -5.71 12.25 -18.27
C LYS A 311 -5.48 11.00 -17.39
N PRO A 312 -4.83 11.13 -16.24
CA PRO A 312 -4.53 9.99 -15.38
C PRO A 312 -5.73 9.10 -15.04
N ASP A 313 -6.91 9.67 -14.81
CA ASP A 313 -8.10 8.88 -14.50
C ASP A 313 -8.61 8.09 -15.71
N SER A 314 -8.51 8.66 -16.92
CA SER A 314 -8.84 7.95 -18.17
C SER A 314 -7.93 6.75 -18.40
N VAL A 315 -6.62 6.91 -18.11
CA VAL A 315 -5.64 5.82 -18.14
C VAL A 315 -6.02 4.71 -17.17
N THR A 316 -6.36 5.06 -15.91
CA THR A 316 -6.80 4.06 -14.93
C THR A 316 -8.04 3.32 -15.39
N GLN A 317 -9.06 4.05 -15.85
CA GLN A 317 -10.30 3.44 -16.31
C GLN A 317 -10.07 2.52 -17.53
N ARG A 318 -9.20 2.93 -18.48
CA ARG A 318 -8.84 2.12 -19.64
C ARG A 318 -8.19 0.81 -19.18
N TYR A 319 -7.21 0.89 -18.26
CA TYR A 319 -6.52 -0.28 -17.72
C TYR A 319 -7.47 -1.22 -16.97
N THR A 320 -8.27 -0.71 -16.05
CA THR A 320 -9.25 -1.52 -15.29
C THR A 320 -10.24 -2.23 -16.21
N ARG A 321 -10.76 -1.53 -17.25
CA ARG A 321 -11.66 -2.15 -18.24
C ARG A 321 -10.96 -3.23 -19.06
N MET A 322 -9.71 -3.02 -19.42
CA MET A 322 -8.89 -4.00 -20.14
C MET A 322 -8.67 -5.26 -19.30
N CYS A 323 -8.25 -5.13 -18.04
CA CYS A 323 -8.09 -6.26 -17.12
C CYS A 323 -9.42 -6.99 -16.85
N ALA A 324 -10.53 -6.25 -16.72
CA ALA A 324 -11.86 -6.85 -16.56
C ALA A 324 -12.27 -7.72 -17.76
N ARG A 325 -11.92 -7.33 -19.01
CA ARG A 325 -12.13 -8.17 -20.19
C ARG A 325 -11.30 -9.45 -20.16
N LEU A 326 -10.11 -9.37 -19.57
CA LEU A 326 -9.24 -10.54 -19.33
C LEU A 326 -9.67 -11.39 -18.11
N GLY A 327 -10.74 -10.98 -17.41
CA GLY A 327 -11.26 -11.71 -16.22
C GLY A 327 -10.52 -11.37 -14.91
N TRP A 328 -9.74 -10.28 -14.84
CA TRP A 328 -8.94 -9.92 -13.68
C TRP A 328 -9.35 -8.58 -13.07
N ASP A 329 -9.33 -8.51 -11.74
CA ASP A 329 -9.46 -7.27 -10.98
C ASP A 329 -8.06 -6.76 -10.61
N MET A 330 -7.46 -6.00 -11.53
CA MET A 330 -6.10 -5.47 -11.38
C MET A 330 -6.06 -3.97 -11.62
N ASN A 331 -5.21 -3.29 -10.86
CA ASN A 331 -4.95 -1.87 -11.02
C ASN A 331 -3.57 -1.62 -11.69
N LEU A 332 -3.43 -0.47 -12.35
CA LEU A 332 -2.21 -0.13 -13.09
C LEU A 332 -0.94 -0.13 -12.23
N HIS A 333 -1.06 0.12 -10.91
CA HIS A 333 0.10 0.16 -10.02
C HIS A 333 0.75 -1.23 -9.82
N GLU A 334 0.00 -2.29 -10.08
CA GLU A 334 0.50 -3.67 -10.02
C GLU A 334 1.54 -3.97 -11.09
N LEU A 335 1.52 -3.27 -12.24
CA LEU A 335 2.61 -3.36 -13.24
C LEU A 335 3.93 -2.85 -12.68
N ARG A 336 3.88 -1.83 -11.81
CA ARG A 336 5.07 -1.35 -11.11
C ARG A 336 5.54 -2.35 -10.05
N HIS A 337 4.61 -3.05 -9.39
CA HIS A 337 4.96 -4.15 -8.49
C HIS A 337 5.59 -5.30 -9.26
N TYR A 338 5.06 -5.64 -10.44
CA TYR A 338 5.67 -6.61 -11.35
C TYR A 338 7.11 -6.23 -11.71
N SER A 339 7.35 -5.01 -12.22
CA SER A 339 8.70 -4.52 -12.52
C SER A 339 9.67 -4.65 -11.34
N ALA A 340 9.21 -4.33 -10.13
CA ALA A 340 10.03 -4.45 -8.93
C ALA A 340 10.34 -5.90 -8.58
N THR A 341 9.33 -6.78 -8.64
CA THR A 341 9.47 -8.20 -8.33
C THR A 341 10.41 -8.89 -9.30
N GLU A 342 10.27 -8.63 -10.61
CA GLU A 342 11.14 -9.18 -11.65
C GLU A 342 12.60 -8.73 -11.49
N LEU A 343 12.84 -7.45 -11.19
CA LEU A 343 14.19 -6.94 -10.94
C LEU A 343 14.84 -7.60 -9.72
N ILE A 344 14.08 -7.75 -8.62
CA ILE A 344 14.56 -8.44 -7.42
C ILE A 344 14.80 -9.93 -7.72
N ALA A 345 13.88 -10.58 -8.43
CA ALA A 345 14.02 -11.95 -8.88
C ALA A 345 15.23 -12.13 -9.81
N ALA A 346 15.57 -11.13 -10.61
CA ALA A 346 16.79 -11.10 -11.43
C ALA A 346 18.09 -10.84 -10.62
N GLY A 347 18.01 -10.66 -9.29
CA GLY A 347 19.17 -10.43 -8.44
C GLY A 347 19.67 -8.98 -8.41
N VAL A 348 18.89 -8.04 -8.92
CA VAL A 348 19.22 -6.61 -8.84
C VAL A 348 19.11 -6.15 -7.38
N ASP A 349 20.12 -5.45 -6.89
CA ASP A 349 20.14 -4.99 -5.51
C ASP A 349 18.96 -4.03 -5.20
N VAL A 350 18.47 -4.08 -3.97
CA VAL A 350 17.27 -3.38 -3.54
C VAL A 350 17.40 -1.85 -3.63
N ARG A 351 18.61 -1.30 -3.50
CA ARG A 351 18.84 0.15 -3.62
C ARG A 351 18.73 0.59 -5.07
N THR A 352 19.26 -0.19 -6.00
CA THR A 352 19.11 0.04 -7.44
C THR A 352 17.64 -0.04 -7.84
N VAL A 353 16.90 -1.07 -7.39
CA VAL A 353 15.45 -1.19 -7.60
C VAL A 353 14.72 0.03 -7.03
N ALA A 354 15.02 0.42 -5.78
CA ALA A 354 14.41 1.59 -5.14
C ALA A 354 14.70 2.90 -5.90
N GLY A 355 15.94 3.07 -6.36
CA GLY A 355 16.36 4.22 -7.18
C GLY A 355 15.60 4.27 -8.51
N ARG A 356 15.54 3.14 -9.24
CA ARG A 356 14.81 2.99 -10.50
C ARG A 356 13.32 3.31 -10.34
N LEU A 357 12.72 2.84 -9.26
CA LEU A 357 11.32 3.12 -8.95
C LEU A 357 11.08 4.53 -8.38
N GLY A 358 12.11 5.21 -7.86
CA GLY A 358 11.98 6.51 -7.18
C GLY A 358 11.26 6.37 -5.83
N HIS A 359 11.67 5.41 -5.00
CA HIS A 359 11.26 5.29 -3.61
C HIS A 359 12.16 6.16 -2.72
N SER A 360 11.56 7.07 -1.95
CA SER A 360 12.26 7.80 -0.91
C SER A 360 12.60 6.88 0.27
N GLY A 361 13.74 7.08 0.93
CA GLY A 361 14.11 6.32 2.14
C GLY A 361 15.02 5.12 1.92
N GLY A 362 15.93 5.18 0.92
CA GLY A 362 17.07 4.25 0.81
C GLY A 362 16.71 2.78 0.63
N GLY A 363 15.52 2.47 0.09
CA GLY A 363 15.09 1.09 -0.15
C GLY A 363 14.19 0.49 0.93
N THR A 364 13.96 1.16 2.07
CA THR A 364 13.08 0.65 3.13
C THR A 364 11.66 0.35 2.67
N THR A 365 11.09 1.17 1.77
CA THR A 365 9.79 0.91 1.16
C THR A 365 9.85 -0.33 0.27
N THR A 366 10.89 -0.48 -0.53
CA THR A 366 11.11 -1.64 -1.40
C THR A 366 11.26 -2.90 -0.56
N LEU A 367 12.10 -2.89 0.48
CA LEU A 367 12.26 -4.00 1.40
C LEU A 367 10.94 -4.38 2.08
N ARG A 368 10.21 -3.40 2.63
CA ARG A 368 8.96 -3.66 3.34
C ARG A 368 7.85 -4.23 2.44
N VAL A 369 7.80 -3.82 1.18
CA VAL A 369 6.76 -4.22 0.21
C VAL A 369 7.14 -5.54 -0.48
N TYR A 370 8.43 -5.74 -0.79
CA TYR A 370 8.92 -6.87 -1.58
C TYR A 370 9.80 -7.84 -0.77
N SER A 371 9.79 -7.76 0.55
CA SER A 371 10.52 -8.69 1.42
C SER A 371 9.91 -10.10 1.48
N ALA A 372 8.87 -10.37 0.70
CA ALA A 372 8.45 -11.73 0.46
C ALA A 372 9.64 -12.48 -0.18
N TRP A 373 10.13 -13.48 0.53
CA TRP A 373 11.25 -14.32 0.14
C TRP A 373 10.99 -14.91 -1.26
N VAL A 374 11.87 -14.60 -2.20
CA VAL A 374 11.82 -15.14 -3.57
C VAL A 374 12.76 -16.32 -3.60
N SER A 375 12.22 -17.53 -3.56
CA SER A 375 12.94 -18.81 -3.54
C SER A 375 14.04 -18.89 -4.61
N GLU A 376 13.75 -18.43 -5.82
CA GLU A 376 14.70 -18.40 -6.94
C GLU A 376 15.87 -17.42 -6.72
N ALA A 377 15.63 -16.29 -6.04
CA ALA A 377 16.69 -15.35 -5.71
C ALA A 377 17.62 -15.91 -4.64
N ASP A 378 17.07 -16.66 -3.67
CA ASP A 378 17.83 -17.33 -2.63
C ASP A 378 18.68 -18.47 -3.21
N GLN A 379 18.13 -19.28 -4.10
CA GLN A 379 18.89 -20.33 -4.81
C GLN A 379 20.05 -19.74 -5.62
N ARG A 380 19.83 -18.62 -6.33
CA ARG A 380 20.91 -17.92 -7.06
C ARG A 380 21.94 -17.31 -6.13
N ALA A 381 21.52 -16.75 -4.99
CA ALA A 381 22.42 -16.23 -3.97
C ALA A 381 23.29 -17.34 -3.38
N SER A 382 22.70 -18.50 -3.08
CA SER A 382 23.40 -19.69 -2.61
C SER A 382 24.43 -20.20 -3.64
N SER A 383 24.04 -20.30 -4.91
CA SER A 383 24.96 -20.73 -5.98
C SER A 383 26.10 -19.72 -6.21
N SER A 384 25.78 -18.41 -6.16
CA SER A 384 26.80 -17.35 -6.26
C SER A 384 27.76 -17.34 -5.06
N LEU A 385 27.25 -17.64 -3.87
CA LEU A 385 28.05 -17.74 -2.64
C LEU A 385 28.98 -18.97 -2.72
N ALA A 386 28.46 -20.13 -3.17
CA ALA A 386 29.25 -21.34 -3.33
C ALA A 386 30.49 -21.14 -4.24
N GLY A 387 30.31 -20.37 -5.33
CA GLY A 387 31.45 -20.01 -6.22
C GLY A 387 32.49 -19.04 -5.60
N ARG A 388 32.18 -18.43 -4.45
CA ARG A 388 33.08 -17.48 -3.74
C ARG A 388 33.61 -18.03 -2.40
N MET A 389 33.17 -19.23 -2.04
CA MET A 389 33.69 -19.87 -0.82
C MET A 389 35.16 -20.25 -0.98
N PRO A 390 35.95 -20.17 0.08
CA PRO A 390 37.36 -20.61 0.03
C PRO A 390 37.44 -22.10 -0.33
N VAL A 391 38.52 -22.47 -1.02
CA VAL A 391 38.77 -23.86 -1.34
C VAL A 391 38.82 -24.67 -0.04
N LEU A 392 38.13 -25.81 -0.01
CA LEU A 392 38.13 -26.71 1.14
C LEU A 392 39.58 -27.16 1.46
N PRO A 393 39.94 -27.25 2.73
CA PRO A 393 41.25 -27.80 3.12
C PRO A 393 41.44 -29.20 2.53
N MET A 394 42.69 -29.51 2.08
CA MET A 394 43.02 -30.86 1.60
C MET A 394 42.73 -31.89 2.69
N GLY A 395 41.95 -32.94 2.36
CA GLY A 395 41.57 -34.02 3.27
C GLY A 395 40.09 -34.07 3.64
N ILE A 396 39.28 -33.11 3.18
CA ILE A 396 37.82 -33.24 3.24
C ILE A 396 37.36 -33.86 1.92
N GLU A 397 37.22 -35.20 1.91
CA GLU A 397 36.62 -35.90 0.78
C GLU A 397 35.11 -35.62 0.78
N THR A 398 34.65 -34.95 -0.26
CA THR A 398 33.20 -34.89 -0.57
C THR A 398 32.89 -36.20 -1.32
N ASP A 399 32.32 -37.17 -0.63
CA ASP A 399 31.84 -38.39 -1.25
C ASP A 399 30.94 -38.07 -2.46
N GLY A 400 31.09 -38.85 -3.55
CA GLY A 400 30.56 -38.61 -4.87
C GLY A 400 29.02 -38.46 -4.99
N GLU A 401 28.28 -38.44 -3.87
CA GLU A 401 26.83 -38.15 -3.84
C GLU A 401 26.47 -36.68 -3.98
N MET A 402 27.44 -35.75 -3.77
CA MET A 402 27.16 -34.32 -3.97
C MET A 402 26.86 -33.94 -5.42
N SER A 403 27.30 -34.74 -6.40
CA SER A 403 26.95 -34.50 -7.81
C SER A 403 25.49 -34.82 -8.16
N ALA A 404 24.80 -35.60 -7.33
CA ALA A 404 23.41 -35.95 -7.53
C ALA A 404 22.42 -34.88 -6.98
N ILE A 405 22.89 -34.01 -6.05
CA ILE A 405 22.05 -32.96 -5.44
C ILE A 405 22.00 -31.69 -6.33
N ALA A 406 23.00 -31.52 -7.20
CA ALA A 406 23.10 -30.35 -8.10
C ALA A 406 22.39 -30.52 -9.44
N LYS A 407 21.53 -31.51 -9.63
CA LYS A 407 20.66 -31.55 -10.80
C LYS A 407 19.57 -30.47 -10.62
N PRO A 408 19.44 -29.53 -11.56
CA PRO A 408 18.31 -28.63 -11.57
C PRO A 408 17.05 -29.50 -11.59
N ILE A 409 16.11 -29.20 -10.67
CA ILE A 409 14.79 -29.83 -10.68
C ILE A 409 14.22 -29.54 -12.06
N SER A 410 14.16 -30.60 -12.90
CA SER A 410 13.61 -30.47 -14.23
C SER A 410 12.17 -29.95 -14.12
N GLU A 411 11.78 -29.08 -15.04
CA GLU A 411 10.44 -28.48 -15.17
C GLU A 411 9.30 -29.53 -15.25
N THR A 412 9.63 -30.82 -15.12
CA THR A 412 8.74 -31.98 -15.21
C THR A 412 8.31 -32.59 -13.86
N SER A 413 8.69 -32.03 -12.71
CA SER A 413 8.23 -32.61 -11.43
C SER A 413 6.79 -32.19 -11.12
N ALA A 414 5.99 -33.18 -10.69
CA ALA A 414 4.58 -32.99 -10.37
C ALA A 414 4.39 -31.85 -9.32
N PRO A 415 3.40 -30.97 -9.47
CA PRO A 415 3.25 -29.76 -8.65
C PRO A 415 3.23 -30.00 -7.13
N TYR A 416 2.74 -31.17 -6.66
CA TYR A 416 2.74 -31.50 -5.24
C TYR A 416 4.15 -31.79 -4.68
N LEU A 417 5.07 -32.33 -5.50
CA LEU A 417 6.47 -32.54 -5.11
C LEU A 417 7.20 -31.23 -4.90
N ARG A 418 6.93 -30.23 -5.73
CA ARG A 418 7.48 -28.88 -5.61
C ARG A 418 7.06 -28.24 -4.28
N ILE A 419 5.79 -28.31 -3.92
CA ILE A 419 5.28 -27.80 -2.63
C ILE A 419 5.94 -28.54 -1.46
N ALA A 420 6.05 -29.86 -1.55
CA ALA A 420 6.67 -30.67 -0.49
C ALA A 420 8.17 -30.35 -0.33
N GLU A 421 8.89 -30.11 -1.41
CA GLU A 421 10.32 -29.76 -1.38
C GLU A 421 10.55 -28.38 -0.80
N ASP A 422 9.75 -27.37 -1.15
CA ASP A 422 9.83 -26.02 -0.60
C ASP A 422 9.60 -26.01 0.92
N LEU A 423 8.61 -26.75 1.40
CA LEU A 423 8.35 -26.89 2.84
C LEU A 423 9.45 -27.66 3.55
N ARG A 424 10.00 -28.72 2.93
CA ARG A 424 11.13 -29.49 3.44
C ARG A 424 12.39 -28.61 3.55
N ALA A 425 12.65 -27.78 2.55
CA ALA A 425 13.75 -26.82 2.56
C ALA A 425 13.60 -25.80 3.70
N ALA A 426 12.39 -25.28 3.93
CA ALA A 426 12.10 -24.35 5.02
C ALA A 426 12.31 -24.97 6.41
N ILE A 427 12.02 -26.25 6.58
CA ILE A 427 12.31 -27.00 7.82
C ILE A 427 13.82 -27.20 7.99
N ARG A 428 14.51 -27.60 6.92
CA ARG A 428 15.97 -27.82 6.96
C ARG A 428 16.78 -26.56 7.26
N CYS A 429 16.39 -25.44 6.70
CA CYS A 429 17.09 -24.16 6.95
C CYS A 429 16.67 -23.47 8.26
N GLY A 430 15.77 -24.07 9.05
CA GLY A 430 15.31 -23.51 10.32
C GLY A 430 14.33 -22.33 10.18
N ALA A 431 13.84 -22.05 8.98
CA ALA A 431 12.79 -21.06 8.76
C ALA A 431 11.44 -21.51 9.34
N LEU A 432 11.22 -22.82 9.39
CA LEU A 432 10.13 -23.48 10.14
C LEU A 432 10.76 -24.34 11.23
N LYS A 433 10.50 -24.01 12.50
CA LYS A 433 11.04 -24.69 13.68
C LYS A 433 10.09 -25.75 14.22
N LEU A 434 10.59 -26.63 15.06
CA LEU A 434 9.78 -27.62 15.79
C LEU A 434 8.57 -26.93 16.45
N GLY A 435 7.37 -27.46 16.17
CA GLY A 435 6.11 -26.95 16.69
C GLY A 435 5.50 -25.79 15.90
N ASP A 436 6.19 -25.20 14.93
CA ASP A 436 5.64 -24.15 14.09
C ASP A 436 4.49 -24.69 13.24
N ARG A 437 3.45 -23.84 13.08
CA ARG A 437 2.29 -24.18 12.26
C ARG A 437 2.57 -23.96 10.78
N LEU A 438 2.27 -24.96 9.99
CA LEU A 438 2.29 -24.82 8.54
C LEU A 438 1.05 -24.06 8.05
N PRO A 439 1.15 -23.40 6.88
CA PRO A 439 -0.03 -22.90 6.18
C PRO A 439 -1.05 -24.03 5.95
N THR A 440 -2.32 -23.70 6.02
CA THR A 440 -3.38 -24.65 5.75
C THR A 440 -3.34 -25.16 4.30
N VAL A 441 -3.93 -26.32 4.03
CA VAL A 441 -4.01 -26.86 2.67
C VAL A 441 -4.65 -25.89 1.70
N ALA A 442 -5.65 -25.11 2.15
CA ALA A 442 -6.31 -24.10 1.34
C ALA A 442 -5.37 -22.90 1.03
N GLU A 443 -4.57 -22.46 2.01
CA GLU A 443 -3.56 -21.41 1.82
C GLU A 443 -2.44 -21.88 0.90
N LEU A 444 -1.98 -23.13 1.04
CA LEU A 444 -0.99 -23.71 0.14
C LEU A 444 -1.55 -23.82 -1.28
N ALA A 445 -2.77 -24.32 -1.44
CA ALA A 445 -3.42 -24.40 -2.75
C ALA A 445 -3.53 -23.02 -3.42
N LYS A 446 -3.92 -22.00 -2.66
CA LYS A 446 -4.00 -20.61 -3.11
C LYS A 446 -2.63 -20.04 -3.45
N ARG A 447 -1.62 -20.29 -2.60
CA ARG A 447 -0.25 -19.76 -2.76
C ARG A 447 0.45 -20.32 -4.00
N TYR A 448 0.30 -21.62 -4.26
CA TYR A 448 0.94 -22.30 -5.38
C TYR A 448 0.03 -22.42 -6.62
N GLN A 449 -1.17 -21.84 -6.56
CA GLN A 449 -2.17 -21.86 -7.65
C GLN A 449 -2.49 -23.27 -8.16
N VAL A 450 -2.64 -24.21 -7.24
CA VAL A 450 -2.93 -25.60 -7.52
C VAL A 450 -4.27 -26.03 -6.93
N ALA A 451 -4.80 -27.15 -7.39
CA ALA A 451 -6.00 -27.74 -6.78
C ALA A 451 -5.75 -28.12 -5.31
N ILE A 452 -6.77 -28.03 -4.46
CA ILE A 452 -6.70 -28.39 -3.03
C ILE A 452 -6.17 -29.83 -2.84
N SER A 453 -6.56 -30.76 -3.74
CA SER A 453 -6.07 -32.16 -3.74
C SER A 453 -4.54 -32.23 -3.94
N THR A 454 -3.97 -31.37 -4.76
CA THR A 454 -2.53 -31.29 -5.02
C THR A 454 -1.77 -30.80 -3.78
N ALA A 455 -2.26 -29.75 -3.12
CA ALA A 455 -1.69 -29.26 -1.87
C ALA A 455 -1.86 -30.27 -0.73
N HIS A 456 -2.98 -30.98 -0.68
CA HIS A 456 -3.21 -32.05 0.29
C HIS A 456 -2.21 -33.19 0.11
N ARG A 457 -1.91 -33.57 -1.15
CA ARG A 457 -0.92 -34.61 -1.46
C ARG A 457 0.48 -34.23 -1.03
N ALA A 458 0.86 -32.92 -1.17
CA ALA A 458 2.14 -32.42 -0.68
C ALA A 458 2.25 -32.53 0.85
N VAL A 459 1.21 -32.17 1.59
CA VAL A 459 1.16 -32.32 3.05
C VAL A 459 1.23 -33.79 3.45
N ALA A 460 0.53 -34.68 2.75
CA ALA A 460 0.60 -36.14 2.99
C ALA A 460 2.04 -36.67 2.82
N THR A 461 2.73 -36.27 1.75
CA THR A 461 4.13 -36.67 1.49
C THR A 461 5.08 -36.24 2.62
N LEU A 462 4.89 -35.04 3.19
CA LEU A 462 5.69 -34.55 4.33
C LEU A 462 5.34 -35.27 5.63
N THR A 463 4.08 -35.66 5.80
CA THR A 463 3.61 -36.47 6.95
C THR A 463 4.18 -37.87 6.90
N GLU A 464 4.16 -38.52 5.72
CA GLU A 464 4.78 -39.84 5.48
C GLU A 464 6.28 -39.83 5.72
N ALA A 465 6.94 -38.68 5.39
CA ALA A 465 8.36 -38.48 5.68
C ALA A 465 8.65 -38.12 7.15
N GLY A 466 7.62 -38.06 8.02
CA GLY A 466 7.78 -37.78 9.45
C GLY A 466 8.19 -36.35 9.79
N LEU A 467 8.16 -35.41 8.81
CA LEU A 467 8.63 -34.04 8.97
C LEU A 467 7.59 -33.15 9.63
N ILE A 468 6.32 -33.49 9.50
CA ILE A 468 5.19 -32.76 10.05
C ILE A 468 4.18 -33.70 10.70
N ALA A 469 3.49 -33.18 11.73
CA ALA A 469 2.37 -33.88 12.39
C ALA A 469 1.07 -33.22 12.00
N VAL A 470 0.09 -34.05 11.61
CA VAL A 470 -1.26 -33.60 11.26
C VAL A 470 -2.25 -34.15 12.28
N SER A 471 -3.08 -33.25 12.85
CA SER A 471 -4.16 -33.62 13.77
C SER A 471 -5.51 -33.17 13.21
N ARG A 472 -6.54 -33.95 13.41
CA ARG A 472 -7.89 -33.66 12.90
C ARG A 472 -8.40 -32.31 13.43
N GLY A 473 -8.73 -31.39 12.53
CA GLY A 473 -9.26 -30.06 12.86
C GLY A 473 -8.20 -29.03 13.31
N ARG A 474 -6.90 -29.33 13.20
CA ARG A 474 -5.82 -28.39 13.53
C ARG A 474 -4.85 -28.23 12.35
N PRO A 475 -4.19 -27.07 12.18
CA PRO A 475 -3.13 -26.92 11.21
C PRO A 475 -1.98 -27.90 11.46
N ALA A 476 -1.35 -28.39 10.40
CA ALA A 476 -0.15 -29.23 10.51
C ALA A 476 0.97 -28.46 11.22
N THR A 477 1.78 -29.17 11.99
CA THR A 477 2.93 -28.61 12.73
C THR A 477 4.21 -29.36 12.40
N VAL A 478 5.36 -28.68 12.46
CA VAL A 478 6.67 -29.29 12.27
C VAL A 478 6.95 -30.28 13.41
N ALA A 479 7.35 -31.51 13.06
CA ALA A 479 7.51 -32.62 14.00
C ALA A 479 8.97 -32.96 14.31
N VAL A 480 9.96 -32.34 13.63
CA VAL A 480 11.41 -32.59 13.81
C VAL A 480 12.16 -31.29 14.07
N GLU A 481 13.13 -31.33 14.97
CA GLU A 481 13.91 -30.17 15.38
C GLU A 481 15.02 -29.82 14.36
N GLN A 482 15.60 -30.79 13.73
CA GLN A 482 16.50 -30.73 12.55
C GLN A 482 16.52 -32.12 11.90
N LEU A 483 16.69 -32.18 10.59
CA LEU A 483 17.02 -33.44 9.91
C LEU A 483 18.50 -33.74 10.17
N GLU A 484 18.80 -34.60 11.15
CA GLU A 484 20.16 -35.17 11.24
C GLU A 484 20.46 -35.94 9.96
N PRO A 485 21.72 -35.85 9.43
CA PRO A 485 22.14 -36.73 8.35
C PRO A 485 22.03 -38.17 8.84
N ARG A 486 21.42 -39.05 8.06
CA ARG A 486 21.31 -40.48 8.40
C ARG A 486 22.70 -41.02 8.73
N PRO A 487 22.88 -41.77 9.85
CA PRO A 487 24.12 -42.47 10.08
C PRO A 487 24.29 -43.53 8.99
N HIS A 488 25.51 -43.61 8.44
CA HIS A 488 25.89 -44.61 7.44
C HIS A 488 25.62 -46.02 7.97
N GLU A 489 24.80 -46.80 7.28
CA GLU A 489 24.79 -48.24 7.41
C GLU A 489 26.15 -48.76 6.91
N GLU A 490 27.01 -49.24 7.82
CA GLU A 490 28.21 -49.98 7.47
C GLU A 490 27.82 -51.23 6.68
N PRO A 491 28.44 -51.52 5.54
CA PRO A 491 28.23 -52.78 4.85
C PRO A 491 28.81 -53.90 5.72
N ALA A 492 27.97 -54.88 6.05
CA ALA A 492 28.34 -56.08 6.77
C ALA A 492 29.57 -56.74 6.13
N GLY A 493 30.63 -56.86 6.93
CA GLY A 493 31.87 -57.49 6.52
C GLY A 493 31.65 -58.90 6.04
N THR A 494 32.11 -59.19 4.85
CA THR A 494 32.36 -60.56 4.40
C THR A 494 33.68 -61.00 4.96
N ALA A 495 33.63 -61.93 5.92
CA ALA A 495 34.73 -62.73 6.32
C ALA A 495 35.15 -63.66 5.15
N ARG A 496 36.38 -63.52 4.68
CA ARG A 496 37.43 -64.53 4.47
C ARG A 496 38.64 -63.89 3.83
#